data_ae54fe8796bb10da2893a0d8f2751f75
#
_entry.id   ae54fe8796bb10da2893a0d8f2751f75
#
_cell.length_a   1.000
_cell.length_b   1.000
_cell.length_c   1.000
_cell.angle_alpha   90.00
_cell.angle_beta   90.00
_cell.angle_gamma   90.00
#
_symmetry.space_group_name_H-M   'P 1'
#
loop_
_entity.id
_entity.type
_entity.pdbx_description
1 polymer ?
#
loop_
_entity_poly.entity_id
_entity_poly.type
_entity_poly.pdbx_seq_one_letter_code
_entity_poly.pdbx_strand_id
1 'polypeptide(L)'
;MSHAGYYPGGKVMTMKVLFEKETNRLLGAQVVGYEGVDKRIDVLATAIHAGMKATDLKELDLAYAPPYSSAKDPVNMAGYMIENIENRYLKQWFLEDIEKLPRDGSVTLLDVRTEREYAGGHLEGFRNIPVDVLREHLD
;
A
#
# COMPACT_ATOMS: atom_id res chain seq x y z
N MET A 1 6.74 2.01 6.31
CA MET A 1 7.80 2.46 7.26
C MET A 1 7.94 1.42 8.35
N SER A 2 9.16 1.25 8.90
CA SER A 2 9.44 0.31 10.01
C SER A 2 8.73 0.71 11.31
N HIS A 3 8.55 2.00 11.52
CA HIS A 3 7.89 2.58 12.68
C HIS A 3 7.21 3.93 12.34
N ALA A 4 6.68 4.63 13.35
CA ALA A 4 5.97 5.89 13.17
C ALA A 4 6.85 6.94 12.47
N GLY A 5 6.31 7.56 11.40
CA GLY A 5 7.07 8.48 10.53
C GLY A 5 7.56 9.76 11.22
N TYR A 6 6.91 10.16 12.33
CA TYR A 6 7.35 11.30 13.15
C TYR A 6 8.48 10.95 14.14
N TYR A 7 8.77 9.66 14.34
CA TYR A 7 9.89 9.21 15.17
C TYR A 7 11.14 9.04 14.29
N PRO A 8 12.31 9.56 14.72
CA PRO A 8 13.52 9.54 13.90
C PRO A 8 14.00 8.12 13.54
N GLY A 9 14.54 7.97 12.36
CA GLY A 9 15.25 6.75 11.94
C GLY A 9 14.40 5.72 11.20
N GLY A 10 13.11 5.97 10.98
CA GLY A 10 12.24 5.02 10.26
C GLY A 10 12.75 4.65 8.88
N LYS A 11 12.73 3.35 8.55
CA LYS A 11 13.16 2.80 7.26
C LYS A 11 11.97 2.35 6.43
N VAL A 12 12.09 2.52 5.12
CA VAL A 12 11.10 2.00 4.16
C VAL A 12 11.19 0.47 4.13
N MET A 13 10.04 -0.18 4.00
CA MET A 13 9.93 -1.60 3.67
C MET A 13 8.92 -1.79 2.55
N THR A 14 9.13 -2.83 1.76
CA THR A 14 8.20 -3.29 0.72
C THR A 14 7.58 -4.60 1.18
N MET A 15 6.27 -4.70 1.11
CA MET A 15 5.51 -5.89 1.50
C MET A 15 4.67 -6.36 0.32
N LYS A 16 4.67 -7.67 0.08
CA LYS A 16 3.78 -8.34 -0.85
C LYS A 16 2.99 -9.40 -0.10
N VAL A 17 1.68 -9.38 -0.24
CA VAL A 17 0.77 -10.37 0.33
C VAL A 17 0.04 -11.06 -0.81
N LEU A 18 -0.03 -12.39 -0.75
CA LEU A 18 -0.77 -13.23 -1.69
C LEU A 18 -1.99 -13.80 -0.98
N PHE A 19 -3.13 -13.71 -1.60
CA PHE A 19 -4.37 -14.28 -1.08
C PHE A 19 -5.21 -14.87 -2.22
N GLU A 20 -6.04 -15.82 -1.87
CA GLU A 20 -7.00 -16.46 -2.79
C GLU A 20 -8.19 -15.53 -2.99
N LYS A 21 -8.49 -15.21 -4.23
CA LYS A 21 -9.51 -14.20 -4.57
C LYS A 21 -10.92 -14.57 -4.11
N GLU A 22 -11.28 -15.84 -4.23
CA GLU A 22 -12.63 -16.34 -3.95
C GLU A 22 -12.91 -16.46 -2.44
N THR A 23 -11.91 -16.89 -1.67
CA THR A 23 -12.05 -17.18 -0.23
C THR A 23 -11.45 -16.11 0.65
N ASN A 24 -10.62 -15.24 0.08
CA ASN A 24 -9.80 -14.23 0.75
C ASN A 24 -8.74 -14.84 1.69
N ARG A 25 -8.46 -16.14 1.59
CA ARG A 25 -7.50 -16.85 2.44
C ARG A 25 -6.07 -16.41 2.12
N LEU A 26 -5.29 -16.11 3.15
CA LEU A 26 -3.86 -15.83 3.02
C LEU A 26 -3.11 -17.06 2.49
N LEU A 27 -2.30 -16.87 1.45
CA LEU A 27 -1.52 -17.92 0.81
C LEU A 27 -0.02 -17.73 0.99
N GLY A 28 0.46 -16.50 1.07
CA GLY A 28 1.88 -16.21 1.20
C GLY A 28 2.15 -14.75 1.44
N ALA A 29 3.39 -14.46 1.87
CA ALA A 29 3.85 -13.09 2.06
C ALA A 29 5.36 -12.98 1.83
N GLN A 30 5.79 -11.79 1.44
CA GLN A 30 7.19 -11.41 1.35
C GLN A 30 7.36 -10.00 1.88
N VAL A 31 8.38 -9.77 2.69
CA VAL A 31 8.73 -8.45 3.21
C VAL A 31 10.21 -8.20 2.99
N VAL A 32 10.54 -7.04 2.43
CA VAL A 32 11.92 -6.61 2.15
C VAL A 32 12.14 -5.23 2.76
N GLY A 33 13.24 -5.06 3.47
CA GLY A 33 13.59 -3.81 4.13
C GLY A 33 14.81 -3.98 5.05
N TYR A 34 15.15 -2.91 5.77
CA TYR A 34 16.33 -2.89 6.64
C TYR A 34 16.00 -3.08 8.13
N GLU A 35 14.78 -2.74 8.55
CA GLU A 35 14.36 -2.80 9.95
C GLU A 35 12.92 -3.27 10.08
N GLY A 36 12.64 -4.11 11.11
CA GLY A 36 11.31 -4.56 11.48
C GLY A 36 10.64 -5.49 10.46
N VAL A 37 11.42 -6.06 9.54
CA VAL A 37 10.97 -7.03 8.54
C VAL A 37 10.61 -8.35 9.23
N ASP A 38 11.46 -8.81 10.14
CA ASP A 38 11.32 -10.02 10.92
C ASP A 38 9.98 -10.06 11.68
N LYS A 39 9.67 -9.02 12.42
CA LYS A 39 8.39 -8.90 13.13
C LYS A 39 7.19 -9.08 12.19
N ARG A 40 7.20 -8.44 11.01
CA ARG A 40 6.07 -8.45 10.09
C ARG A 40 5.92 -9.79 9.39
N ILE A 41 7.03 -10.39 9.00
CA ILE A 41 6.96 -11.72 8.34
C ILE A 41 6.53 -12.81 9.33
N ASP A 42 6.89 -12.73 10.60
CA ASP A 42 6.44 -13.68 11.63
C ASP A 42 4.93 -13.55 11.89
N VAL A 43 4.41 -12.32 11.95
CA VAL A 43 2.96 -12.09 12.06
C VAL A 43 2.23 -12.66 10.85
N LEU A 44 2.71 -12.40 9.63
CA LEU A 44 2.11 -12.92 8.40
C LEU A 44 2.20 -14.44 8.32
N ALA A 45 3.33 -15.04 8.69
CA ALA A 45 3.50 -16.48 8.73
C ALA A 45 2.52 -17.14 9.72
N THR A 46 2.34 -16.53 10.89
CA THR A 46 1.35 -16.96 11.89
C THR A 46 -0.07 -16.88 11.35
N ALA A 47 -0.42 -15.75 10.71
CA ALA A 47 -1.74 -15.55 10.10
C ALA A 47 -2.02 -16.57 8.99
N ILE A 48 -1.04 -16.87 8.13
CA ILE A 48 -1.13 -17.90 7.09
C ILE A 48 -1.34 -19.28 7.71
N HIS A 49 -0.54 -19.62 8.73
CA HIS A 49 -0.66 -20.91 9.42
C HIS A 49 -2.02 -21.07 10.11
N ALA A 50 -2.56 -20.00 10.67
CA ALA A 50 -3.88 -19.98 11.30
C ALA A 50 -5.04 -20.01 10.29
N GLY A 51 -4.77 -19.94 8.99
CA GLY A 51 -5.80 -19.91 7.94
C GLY A 51 -6.62 -18.62 7.92
N MET A 52 -6.06 -17.51 8.37
CA MET A 52 -6.75 -16.22 8.39
C MET A 52 -7.05 -15.71 6.99
N LYS A 53 -8.11 -14.89 6.88
CA LYS A 53 -8.38 -14.11 5.68
C LYS A 53 -7.46 -12.91 5.60
N ALA A 54 -7.15 -12.47 4.39
CA ALA A 54 -6.29 -11.31 4.17
C ALA A 54 -6.89 -10.02 4.74
N THR A 55 -8.21 -9.88 4.73
CA THR A 55 -8.93 -8.76 5.35
C THR A 55 -8.88 -8.78 6.88
N ASP A 56 -8.68 -9.94 7.53
CA ASP A 56 -8.57 -10.01 8.98
C ASP A 56 -7.29 -9.34 9.52
N LEU A 57 -6.28 -9.16 8.64
CA LEU A 57 -5.02 -8.49 9.01
C LEU A 57 -5.26 -7.07 9.55
N LYS A 58 -6.30 -6.37 9.11
CA LYS A 58 -6.62 -5.02 9.57
C LYS A 58 -7.12 -4.99 11.03
N GLU A 59 -7.67 -6.10 11.52
CA GLU A 59 -8.24 -6.23 12.86
C GLU A 59 -7.21 -6.68 13.91
N LEU A 60 -5.99 -7.02 13.49
CA LEU A 60 -4.94 -7.45 14.41
C LEU A 60 -4.54 -6.29 15.32
N ASP A 61 -4.66 -6.50 16.64
CA ASP A 61 -4.18 -5.55 17.64
C ASP A 61 -2.70 -5.81 17.92
N LEU A 62 -1.84 -5.19 17.09
CA LEU A 62 -0.40 -5.39 17.13
C LEU A 62 0.26 -4.40 18.09
N ALA A 63 1.29 -4.88 18.81
CA ALA A 63 2.04 -4.06 19.74
C ALA A 63 2.60 -2.79 19.07
N TYR A 64 2.30 -1.64 19.67
CA TYR A 64 2.69 -0.33 19.19
C TYR A 64 3.42 0.49 20.26
N ALA A 65 4.55 1.04 19.83
CA ALA A 65 5.18 2.22 20.41
C ALA A 65 5.92 2.93 19.27
N PRO A 66 6.06 4.27 19.30
CA PRO A 66 6.63 5.04 18.18
C PRO A 66 7.94 4.52 17.60
N PRO A 67 8.92 4.03 18.43
CA PRO A 67 10.19 3.50 17.89
C PRO A 67 10.08 2.13 17.24
N TYR A 68 8.98 1.39 17.44
CA TYR A 68 8.87 -0.02 17.04
C TYR A 68 7.82 -0.28 15.96
N SER A 69 6.80 0.58 15.86
CA SER A 69 5.71 0.42 14.91
C SER A 69 4.98 1.72 14.65
N SER A 70 3.95 1.67 13.84
CA SER A 70 2.93 2.70 13.68
C SER A 70 1.62 2.22 14.32
N ALA A 71 0.72 3.13 14.66
CA ALA A 71 -0.61 2.80 15.22
C ALA A 71 -1.39 1.84 14.29
N LYS A 72 -1.23 2.01 12.98
CA LYS A 72 -1.58 1.03 11.96
C LYS A 72 -0.28 0.46 11.39
N ASP A 73 0.06 -0.75 11.82
CA ASP A 73 1.25 -1.46 11.35
C ASP A 73 1.14 -1.72 9.84
N PRO A 74 2.26 -1.85 9.11
CA PRO A 74 2.25 -2.28 7.71
C PRO A 74 1.41 -3.53 7.43
N VAL A 75 1.32 -4.47 8.38
CA VAL A 75 0.44 -5.65 8.27
C VAL A 75 -1.03 -5.23 8.27
N ASN A 76 -1.44 -4.33 9.18
CA ASN A 76 -2.81 -3.80 9.17
C ASN A 76 -3.11 -3.04 7.86
N MET A 77 -2.14 -2.24 7.39
CA MET A 77 -2.29 -1.50 6.14
C MET A 77 -2.48 -2.42 4.94
N ALA A 78 -1.81 -3.58 4.91
CA ALA A 78 -2.05 -4.59 3.87
C ALA A 78 -3.51 -5.09 3.90
N GLY A 79 -4.07 -5.35 5.09
CA GLY A 79 -5.47 -5.74 5.25
C GLY A 79 -6.45 -4.67 4.74
N TYR A 80 -6.22 -3.40 5.06
CA TYR A 80 -7.03 -2.29 4.56
C TYR A 80 -6.96 -2.15 3.03
N MET A 81 -5.76 -2.28 2.45
CA MET A 81 -5.59 -2.22 0.99
C MET A 81 -6.34 -3.36 0.30
N ILE A 82 -6.24 -4.58 0.83
CA ILE A 82 -6.93 -5.75 0.28
C ILE A 82 -8.45 -5.55 0.37
N GLU A 83 -8.95 -5.07 1.50
CA GLU A 83 -10.39 -4.77 1.64
C GLU A 83 -10.87 -3.74 0.61
N ASN A 84 -10.09 -2.69 0.36
CA ASN A 84 -10.43 -1.68 -0.65
C ASN A 84 -10.48 -2.27 -2.07
N ILE A 85 -9.60 -3.23 -2.38
CA ILE A 85 -9.62 -3.96 -3.66
C ILE A 85 -10.87 -4.85 -3.75
N GLU A 86 -11.17 -5.63 -2.72
CA GLU A 86 -12.32 -6.53 -2.65
C GLU A 86 -13.65 -5.76 -2.78
N ASN A 87 -13.77 -4.64 -2.07
CA ASN A 87 -14.94 -3.76 -2.12
C ASN A 87 -15.00 -2.89 -3.39
N ARG A 88 -14.03 -3.01 -4.28
CA ARG A 88 -13.93 -2.22 -5.52
C ARG A 88 -13.86 -0.71 -5.29
N TYR A 89 -13.40 -0.26 -4.12
CA TYR A 89 -13.14 1.15 -3.84
C TYR A 89 -11.90 1.65 -4.57
N LEU A 90 -11.01 0.72 -4.95
CA LEU A 90 -9.89 1.01 -5.81
C LEU A 90 -9.73 -0.09 -6.87
N LYS A 91 -9.34 0.31 -8.07
CA LYS A 91 -8.90 -0.59 -9.14
C LYS A 91 -7.38 -0.54 -9.19
N GLN A 92 -6.74 -1.67 -8.88
CA GLN A 92 -5.31 -1.76 -8.93
C GLN A 92 -4.81 -1.77 -10.38
N TRP A 93 -3.71 -1.06 -10.61
CA TRP A 93 -3.00 -1.00 -11.88
C TRP A 93 -1.60 -1.54 -11.68
N PHE A 94 -1.11 -2.27 -12.67
CA PHE A 94 0.24 -2.81 -12.72
C PHE A 94 1.06 -2.08 -13.77
N LEU A 95 2.38 -2.24 -13.72
CA LEU A 95 3.29 -1.56 -14.65
C LEU A 95 2.95 -1.87 -16.11
N GLU A 96 2.60 -3.12 -16.42
CA GLU A 96 2.20 -3.56 -17.76
C GLU A 96 0.86 -3.03 -18.24
N ASP A 97 0.07 -2.41 -17.37
CA ASP A 97 -1.19 -1.77 -17.74
C ASP A 97 -0.98 -0.31 -18.18
N ILE A 98 0.14 0.31 -17.83
CA ILE A 98 0.41 1.73 -18.13
C ILE A 98 0.42 1.99 -19.64
N GLU A 99 0.99 1.09 -20.43
CA GLU A 99 1.03 1.20 -21.88
C GLU A 99 -0.35 1.08 -22.55
N LYS A 100 -1.30 0.44 -21.85
CA LYS A 100 -2.68 0.20 -22.32
C LYS A 100 -3.64 1.33 -21.91
N LEU A 101 -3.16 2.31 -21.14
CA LEU A 101 -3.99 3.42 -20.69
C LEU A 101 -4.50 4.24 -21.86
N PRO A 102 -5.80 4.59 -21.90
CA PRO A 102 -6.33 5.50 -22.89
C PRO A 102 -5.58 6.84 -22.87
N ARG A 103 -5.19 7.32 -24.05
CA ARG A 103 -4.52 8.63 -24.25
C ARG A 103 -5.38 9.59 -25.09
N ASP A 104 -6.63 9.26 -25.28
CA ASP A 104 -7.61 9.96 -26.11
C ASP A 104 -8.45 10.99 -25.32
N GLY A 105 -8.12 11.20 -24.05
CA GLY A 105 -8.87 12.13 -23.17
C GLY A 105 -10.10 11.51 -22.51
N SER A 106 -10.40 10.22 -22.75
CA SER A 106 -11.52 9.52 -22.10
C SER A 106 -11.28 9.26 -20.60
N VAL A 107 -10.02 9.37 -20.15
CA VAL A 107 -9.60 9.25 -18.75
C VAL A 107 -8.60 10.35 -18.40
N THR A 108 -8.60 10.80 -17.16
CA THR A 108 -7.57 11.70 -16.64
C THR A 108 -6.43 10.89 -16.07
N LEU A 109 -5.24 11.04 -16.66
CA LEU A 109 -4.01 10.44 -16.14
C LEU A 109 -3.39 11.44 -15.14
N LEU A 110 -3.47 11.12 -13.86
CA LEU A 110 -3.11 12.03 -12.78
C LEU A 110 -1.94 11.51 -11.95
N ASP A 111 -0.92 12.34 -11.76
CA ASP A 111 0.15 12.13 -10.79
C ASP A 111 -0.12 13.04 -9.59
N VAL A 112 -0.42 12.43 -8.44
CA VAL A 112 -0.78 13.15 -7.21
C VAL A 112 0.40 13.37 -6.27
N ARG A 113 1.63 13.05 -6.71
CA ARG A 113 2.85 13.32 -5.96
C ARG A 113 3.16 14.81 -5.91
N THR A 114 4.06 15.18 -5.03
CA THR A 114 4.53 16.57 -4.96
C THR A 114 5.16 17.02 -6.29
N GLU A 115 5.16 18.33 -6.56
CA GLU A 115 5.80 18.90 -7.75
C GLU A 115 7.29 18.51 -7.85
N ARG A 116 7.97 18.42 -6.71
CA ARG A 116 9.40 18.01 -6.63
C ARG A 116 9.59 16.55 -7.10
N GLU A 117 8.72 15.66 -6.67
CA GLU A 117 8.77 14.23 -7.08
C GLU A 117 8.44 14.09 -8.57
N TYR A 118 7.43 14.82 -9.04
CA TYR A 118 7.06 14.85 -10.45
C TYR A 118 8.20 15.37 -11.33
N ALA A 119 8.85 16.46 -10.94
CA ALA A 119 10.01 17.01 -11.65
C ALA A 119 11.21 16.07 -11.66
N GLY A 120 11.36 15.24 -10.63
CA GLY A 120 12.42 14.22 -10.54
C GLY A 120 12.23 13.02 -11.48
N GLY A 121 11.05 12.86 -12.07
CA GLY A 121 10.69 11.82 -13.03
C GLY A 121 9.21 11.45 -12.93
N HIS A 122 8.52 11.40 -14.07
CA HIS A 122 7.10 11.10 -14.16
C HIS A 122 6.77 10.32 -15.43
N LEU A 123 5.58 9.76 -15.50
CA LEU A 123 5.08 9.07 -16.69
C LEU A 123 4.57 10.11 -17.70
N GLU A 124 4.97 9.96 -18.95
CA GLU A 124 4.53 10.84 -20.03
C GLU A 124 3.00 10.87 -20.15
N GLY A 125 2.44 12.05 -20.31
CA GLY A 125 1.01 12.28 -20.45
C GLY A 125 0.24 12.31 -19.13
N PHE A 126 0.91 12.18 -17.99
CA PHE A 126 0.28 12.38 -16.69
C PHE A 126 0.33 13.86 -16.30
N ARG A 127 -0.80 14.39 -15.81
CA ARG A 127 -0.89 15.73 -15.25
C ARG A 127 -0.56 15.67 -13.76
N ASN A 128 0.31 16.57 -13.28
CA ASN A 128 0.59 16.68 -11.85
C ASN A 128 -0.43 17.59 -11.18
N ILE A 129 -1.11 17.06 -10.17
CA ILE A 129 -1.90 17.82 -9.19
C ILE A 129 -1.62 17.18 -7.83
N PRO A 130 -0.78 17.79 -6.98
CA PRO A 130 -0.47 17.23 -5.67
C PRO A 130 -1.73 16.94 -4.85
N VAL A 131 -1.71 15.82 -4.11
CA VAL A 131 -2.87 15.35 -3.33
C VAL A 131 -3.38 16.42 -2.35
N ASP A 132 -2.49 17.27 -1.83
CA ASP A 132 -2.83 18.31 -0.85
C ASP A 132 -3.74 19.41 -1.44
N VAL A 133 -3.66 19.65 -2.74
CA VAL A 133 -4.49 20.66 -3.47
C VAL A 133 -5.48 20.00 -4.44
N LEU A 134 -5.48 18.68 -4.56
CA LEU A 134 -6.32 17.97 -5.52
C LEU A 134 -7.80 18.33 -5.39
N ARG A 135 -8.29 18.52 -4.16
CA ARG A 135 -9.71 18.82 -3.91
C ARG A 135 -10.18 20.13 -4.53
N GLU A 136 -9.27 21.07 -4.75
CA GLU A 136 -9.53 22.36 -5.39
C GLU A 136 -9.64 22.26 -6.91
N HIS A 137 -9.34 21.10 -7.48
CA HIS A 137 -9.27 20.81 -8.92
C HIS A 137 -10.24 19.69 -9.36
N LEU A 138 -11.26 19.37 -8.54
CA LEU A 138 -12.24 18.32 -8.84
C LEU A 138 -13.48 18.78 -9.62
N ASP A 139 -13.51 20.06 -10.05
CA ASP A 139 -14.62 20.65 -10.84
C ASP A 139 -14.47 20.38 -12.34
#